data_feb555b9f20c4e374069e49a9cb8bac8
#
_entry.id   feb555b9f20c4e374069e49a9cb8bac8
#
_cell.length_a   1.000
_cell.length_b   1.000
_cell.length_c   1.000
_cell.angle_alpha   90.00
_cell.angle_beta   90.00
_cell.angle_gamma   90.00
#
_symmetry.space_group_name_H-M   'P 1'
#
loop_
_entity.id
_entity.type
_entity.pdbx_description
1 polymer ?
#
loop_
_entity_poly.entity_id
_entity_poly.type
_entity_poly.pdbx_seq_one_letter_code
_entity_poly.pdbx_strand_id
1 'polypeptide(L)'
;MSLEAIRSKLINGYINDQKLVRVIIMLFVIYAVSYVVIYLYVGFIPLFTKYPNEARTRWSLFGVGLLIHLAPLILYFVIAYFVIIKKQYYKKLLMFLLFWVTLITFLFLLQRFGVFITIILSIVLLYYGTNKLNLKTAFVIMIFVVGISYLILSLRAGNLILQYFHQVSQMKYSAKYSIFTEPYMYIAMNLENYAYATTKLKEFTYGLSSFDFLFAISGIKHWLHEYVNFIDNPYLINYNYNTYGMFFVNFRDFYVFGILILPYFFGLVTSFVYYRMRTNPNLNSITLYGILVMVIMFSFFNPMLSWLFYIFDITVLYFTTFYITK
;
A
#
# COMPACT_ATOMS: atom_id res chain seq x y z
N MET A 1 -4.58 28.38 -4.04
CA MET A 1 -4.49 28.21 -5.50
C MET A 1 -5.69 27.40 -5.97
N SER A 2 -6.32 27.76 -7.11
CA SER A 2 -7.41 26.96 -7.70
C SER A 2 -6.90 25.65 -8.27
N LEU A 3 -7.79 24.64 -8.48
CA LEU A 3 -7.41 23.36 -9.10
C LEU A 3 -6.84 23.53 -10.51
N GLU A 4 -7.38 24.47 -11.29
CA GLU A 4 -6.88 24.77 -12.63
C GLU A 4 -5.45 25.31 -12.61
N ALA A 5 -5.13 26.19 -11.66
CA ALA A 5 -3.79 26.70 -11.50
C ALA A 5 -2.80 25.64 -11.03
N ILE A 6 -3.22 24.66 -10.19
CA ILE A 6 -2.40 23.50 -9.82
C ILE A 6 -2.09 22.65 -11.06
N ARG A 7 -3.11 22.35 -11.86
CA ARG A 7 -2.98 21.56 -13.09
C ARG A 7 -2.07 22.21 -14.14
N SER A 8 -2.24 23.51 -14.36
CA SER A 8 -1.41 24.23 -15.31
C SER A 8 0.06 24.24 -14.87
N LYS A 9 0.34 24.45 -13.59
CA LYS A 9 1.71 24.38 -13.04
C LYS A 9 2.33 22.99 -13.12
N LEU A 10 1.53 21.92 -12.87
CA LEU A 10 2.05 20.54 -12.98
C LEU A 10 2.39 20.18 -14.43
N ILE A 11 1.51 20.54 -15.39
CA ILE A 11 1.70 20.23 -16.81
C ILE A 11 2.81 21.08 -17.43
N ASN A 12 2.92 22.34 -17.04
CA ASN A 12 3.92 23.29 -17.52
C ASN A 12 5.19 23.28 -16.65
N GLY A 13 5.14 22.62 -15.49
CA GLY A 13 6.30 22.44 -14.63
C GLY A 13 7.35 21.57 -15.33
N TYR A 14 8.63 21.92 -15.12
CA TYR A 14 9.75 21.18 -15.70
C TYR A 14 9.83 19.77 -15.08
N ILE A 15 9.24 18.79 -15.76
CA ILE A 15 9.49 17.40 -15.49
C ILE A 15 10.39 16.87 -16.57
N ASN A 16 11.57 16.42 -16.16
CA ASN A 16 12.53 15.86 -17.09
C ASN A 16 12.06 14.45 -17.50
N ASP A 17 11.52 14.35 -18.73
CA ASP A 17 11.00 13.09 -19.29
C ASP A 17 12.07 11.99 -19.36
N GLN A 18 13.33 12.36 -19.63
CA GLN A 18 14.43 11.39 -19.65
C GLN A 18 14.76 10.85 -18.27
N LYS A 19 14.71 11.72 -17.22
CA LYS A 19 14.89 11.26 -15.84
C LYS A 19 13.78 10.33 -15.41
N LEU A 20 12.51 10.65 -15.73
CA LEU A 20 11.37 9.80 -15.41
C LEU A 20 11.50 8.42 -16.07
N VAL A 21 11.85 8.37 -17.36
CA VAL A 21 12.07 7.10 -18.07
C VAL A 21 13.22 6.30 -17.46
N ARG A 22 14.35 6.95 -17.12
CA ARG A 22 15.48 6.28 -16.46
C ARG A 22 15.07 5.67 -15.12
N VAL A 23 14.32 6.41 -14.30
CA VAL A 23 13.81 5.92 -13.01
C VAL A 23 12.91 4.69 -13.21
N ILE A 24 11.98 4.75 -14.16
CA ILE A 24 11.09 3.60 -14.44
C ILE A 24 11.91 2.37 -14.85
N ILE A 25 12.84 2.52 -15.77
CA ILE A 25 13.68 1.40 -16.24
C ILE A 25 14.56 0.87 -15.10
N MET A 26 15.19 1.75 -14.33
CA MET A 26 16.04 1.34 -13.19
C MET A 26 15.25 0.55 -12.15
N LEU A 27 14.07 1.05 -11.73
CA LEU A 27 13.23 0.36 -10.77
C LEU A 27 12.72 -0.97 -11.34
N PHE A 28 12.37 -1.02 -12.63
CA PHE A 28 11.96 -2.25 -13.30
C PHE A 28 13.08 -3.30 -13.34
N VAL A 29 14.30 -2.91 -13.67
CA VAL A 29 15.46 -3.84 -13.68
C VAL A 29 15.68 -4.41 -12.28
N ILE A 30 15.69 -3.56 -11.25
CA ILE A 30 15.85 -4.02 -9.86
C ILE A 30 14.73 -4.99 -9.48
N TYR A 31 13.47 -4.64 -9.79
CA TYR A 31 12.32 -5.51 -9.56
C TYR A 31 12.44 -6.85 -10.29
N ALA A 32 12.76 -6.83 -11.60
CA ALA A 32 12.84 -8.03 -12.42
C ALA A 32 13.96 -8.99 -11.95
N VAL A 33 15.14 -8.43 -11.63
CA VAL A 33 16.25 -9.21 -11.05
C VAL A 33 15.82 -9.83 -9.72
N SER A 34 15.21 -9.05 -8.83
CA SER A 34 14.73 -9.54 -7.53
C SER A 34 13.68 -10.64 -7.69
N TYR A 35 12.77 -10.48 -8.65
CA TYR A 35 11.74 -11.49 -8.95
C TYR A 35 12.38 -12.81 -9.39
N VAL A 36 13.35 -12.75 -10.31
CA VAL A 36 14.07 -13.94 -10.79
C VAL A 36 14.88 -14.58 -9.66
N VAL A 37 15.60 -13.80 -8.85
CA VAL A 37 16.39 -14.32 -7.73
C VAL A 37 15.50 -15.07 -6.73
N ILE A 38 14.35 -14.49 -6.35
CA ILE A 38 13.41 -15.16 -5.43
C ILE A 38 12.83 -16.41 -6.07
N TYR A 39 12.44 -16.34 -7.36
CA TYR A 39 11.95 -17.52 -8.09
C TYR A 39 12.97 -18.66 -8.11
N LEU A 40 14.24 -18.39 -8.41
CA LEU A 40 15.29 -19.40 -8.41
C LEU A 40 15.55 -20.00 -7.02
N TYR A 41 15.41 -19.19 -5.96
CA TYR A 41 15.58 -19.64 -4.58
C TYR A 41 14.40 -20.49 -4.08
N VAL A 42 13.17 -20.06 -4.35
CA VAL A 42 11.94 -20.68 -3.83
C VAL A 42 11.45 -21.82 -4.73
N GLY A 43 11.72 -21.75 -6.04
CA GLY A 43 11.38 -22.78 -7.03
C GLY A 43 9.94 -22.78 -7.53
N PHE A 44 9.10 -21.82 -7.11
CA PHE A 44 7.70 -21.75 -7.57
C PHE A 44 7.20 -20.30 -7.65
N ILE A 45 6.09 -20.11 -8.37
CA ILE A 45 5.32 -18.86 -8.40
C ILE A 45 3.98 -19.15 -7.70
N PRO A 46 3.55 -18.30 -6.73
CA PRO A 46 2.39 -18.58 -5.89
C PRO A 46 1.11 -18.97 -6.64
N LEU A 47 0.77 -18.22 -7.71
CA LEU A 47 -0.45 -18.46 -8.49
C LEU A 47 -0.53 -19.88 -9.06
N PHE A 48 0.61 -20.48 -9.42
CA PHE A 48 0.67 -21.79 -10.09
C PHE A 48 0.87 -22.97 -9.13
N THR A 49 0.73 -22.74 -7.83
CA THR A 49 0.85 -23.81 -6.81
C THR A 49 -0.52 -24.38 -6.44
N LYS A 50 -0.52 -25.56 -5.85
CA LYS A 50 -1.75 -26.22 -5.34
C LYS A 50 -2.39 -25.43 -4.20
N TYR A 51 -1.56 -24.71 -3.39
CA TYR A 51 -2.00 -23.92 -2.23
C TYR A 51 -1.49 -22.47 -2.34
N PRO A 52 -2.11 -21.63 -3.20
CA PRO A 52 -1.61 -20.30 -3.50
C PRO A 52 -1.51 -19.38 -2.29
N ASN A 53 -2.42 -19.51 -1.33
CA ASN A 53 -2.43 -18.67 -0.13
C ASN A 53 -1.21 -18.92 0.78
N GLU A 54 -0.83 -20.19 0.97
CA GLU A 54 0.39 -20.54 1.72
C GLU A 54 1.65 -20.21 0.92
N ALA A 55 1.65 -20.52 -0.37
CA ALA A 55 2.78 -20.27 -1.25
C ALA A 55 3.18 -18.79 -1.25
N ARG A 56 2.21 -17.84 -1.30
CA ARG A 56 2.52 -16.42 -1.29
C ARG A 56 3.21 -15.95 -0.01
N THR A 57 2.95 -16.55 1.14
CA THR A 57 3.60 -16.18 2.41
C THR A 57 5.04 -16.67 2.50
N ARG A 58 5.34 -17.76 1.80
CA ARG A 58 6.69 -18.33 1.71
C ARG A 58 7.52 -17.75 0.57
N TRP A 59 6.88 -16.99 -0.33
CA TRP A 59 7.55 -16.41 -1.50
C TRP A 59 8.28 -15.13 -1.14
N SER A 60 9.38 -15.26 -0.41
CA SER A 60 10.24 -14.17 -0.01
C SER A 60 11.67 -14.66 0.23
N LEU A 61 12.63 -13.75 0.09
CA LEU A 61 14.02 -13.91 0.48
C LEU A 61 14.44 -12.70 1.30
N PHE A 62 15.11 -12.92 2.41
CA PHE A 62 15.51 -11.84 3.30
C PHE A 62 16.25 -10.72 2.54
N GLY A 63 15.86 -9.48 2.75
CA GLY A 63 16.37 -8.31 2.05
C GLY A 63 15.84 -8.14 0.62
N VAL A 64 15.92 -9.18 -0.22
CA VAL A 64 15.47 -9.13 -1.63
C VAL A 64 13.94 -9.03 -1.73
N GLY A 65 13.21 -9.65 -0.81
CA GLY A 65 11.74 -9.57 -0.76
C GLY A 65 11.20 -8.14 -0.67
N LEU A 66 11.97 -7.23 -0.07
CA LEU A 66 11.61 -5.81 0.00
C LEU A 66 11.57 -5.14 -1.38
N LEU A 67 12.44 -5.56 -2.31
CA LEU A 67 12.54 -4.98 -3.66
C LEU A 67 11.35 -5.36 -4.55
N ILE A 68 10.57 -6.36 -4.18
CA ILE A 68 9.32 -6.70 -4.88
C ILE A 68 8.25 -5.61 -4.70
N HIS A 69 8.33 -4.85 -3.61
CA HIS A 69 7.46 -3.69 -3.38
C HIS A 69 7.70 -2.54 -4.36
N LEU A 70 8.74 -2.59 -5.20
CA LEU A 70 8.91 -1.63 -6.29
C LEU A 70 7.84 -1.75 -7.38
N ALA A 71 7.17 -2.90 -7.54
CA ALA A 71 6.15 -3.09 -8.58
C ALA A 71 5.02 -2.05 -8.54
N PRO A 72 4.35 -1.77 -7.42
CA PRO A 72 3.36 -0.70 -7.31
C PRO A 72 3.90 0.68 -7.70
N LEU A 73 5.16 0.96 -7.38
CA LEU A 73 5.80 2.24 -7.66
C LEU A 73 6.09 2.39 -9.16
N ILE A 74 6.55 1.31 -9.81
CA ILE A 74 6.76 1.26 -11.27
C ILE A 74 5.44 1.54 -11.98
N LEU A 75 4.36 0.86 -11.59
CA LEU A 75 3.02 1.06 -12.16
C LEU A 75 2.57 2.53 -12.00
N TYR A 76 2.75 3.11 -10.82
CA TYR A 76 2.45 4.52 -10.57
C TYR A 76 3.26 5.46 -11.47
N PHE A 77 4.58 5.26 -11.59
CA PHE A 77 5.43 6.11 -12.43
C PHE A 77 5.10 5.98 -13.92
N VAL A 78 4.71 4.79 -14.38
CA VAL A 78 4.26 4.61 -15.75
C VAL A 78 2.93 5.36 -16.00
N ILE A 79 1.99 5.32 -15.05
CA ILE A 79 0.76 6.12 -15.12
C ILE A 79 1.11 7.62 -15.12
N ALA A 80 2.03 8.06 -14.25
CA ALA A 80 2.51 9.44 -14.23
C ALA A 80 3.11 9.85 -15.57
N TYR A 81 3.88 8.97 -16.21
CA TYR A 81 4.41 9.20 -17.56
C TYR A 81 3.31 9.46 -18.58
N PHE A 82 2.26 8.63 -18.62
CA PHE A 82 1.13 8.82 -19.56
C PHE A 82 0.29 10.07 -19.25
N VAL A 83 0.22 10.49 -18.00
CA VAL A 83 -0.52 11.68 -17.57
C VAL A 83 0.20 12.96 -17.97
N ILE A 84 1.53 12.99 -17.79
CA ILE A 84 2.34 14.22 -17.89
C ILE A 84 2.92 14.38 -19.28
N ILE A 85 3.39 13.29 -19.92
CA ILE A 85 4.16 13.37 -21.18
C ILE A 85 3.27 13.11 -22.39
N LYS A 86 3.07 14.14 -23.21
CA LYS A 86 2.18 14.08 -24.38
C LYS A 86 2.83 13.56 -25.67
N LYS A 87 4.15 13.67 -25.82
CA LYS A 87 4.89 13.37 -27.06
C LYS A 87 5.83 12.16 -26.87
N GLN A 88 6.13 11.42 -27.95
CA GLN A 88 7.09 10.30 -28.10
C GLN A 88 6.45 8.90 -28.14
N TYR A 89 6.09 8.48 -29.36
CA TYR A 89 5.39 7.19 -29.60
C TYR A 89 6.18 5.96 -29.15
N TYR A 90 7.49 5.87 -29.48
CA TYR A 90 8.31 4.68 -29.12
C TYR A 90 8.46 4.49 -27.62
N LYS A 91 8.67 5.58 -26.87
CA LYS A 91 8.76 5.51 -25.40
C LYS A 91 7.43 5.10 -24.78
N LYS A 92 6.28 5.50 -25.38
CA LYS A 92 4.96 5.07 -24.91
C LYS A 92 4.76 3.57 -25.06
N LEU A 93 5.19 2.97 -26.16
CA LEU A 93 5.12 1.53 -26.36
C LEU A 93 5.96 0.80 -25.32
N LEU A 94 7.20 1.24 -25.07
CA LEU A 94 8.03 0.67 -24.02
C LEU A 94 7.37 0.78 -22.64
N MET A 95 6.85 1.97 -22.27
CA MET A 95 6.16 2.15 -21.00
C MET A 95 4.91 1.27 -20.89
N PHE A 96 4.16 1.10 -21.96
CA PHE A 96 3.02 0.19 -22.01
C PHE A 96 3.42 -1.28 -21.77
N LEU A 97 4.50 -1.74 -22.41
CA LEU A 97 5.02 -3.09 -22.20
C LEU A 97 5.50 -3.28 -20.74
N LEU A 98 6.26 -2.32 -20.19
CA LEU A 98 6.71 -2.36 -18.80
C LEU A 98 5.55 -2.40 -17.83
N PHE A 99 4.47 -1.64 -18.09
CA PHE A 99 3.25 -1.65 -17.28
C PHE A 99 2.65 -3.05 -17.18
N TRP A 100 2.41 -3.68 -18.34
CA TRP A 100 1.76 -4.99 -18.38
C TRP A 100 2.65 -6.11 -17.82
N VAL A 101 3.93 -6.11 -18.13
CA VAL A 101 4.86 -7.09 -17.56
C VAL A 101 4.89 -6.96 -16.03
N THR A 102 5.02 -5.74 -15.50
CA THR A 102 5.01 -5.51 -14.05
C THR A 102 3.69 -5.91 -13.43
N LEU A 103 2.56 -5.53 -14.03
CA LEU A 103 1.23 -5.84 -13.50
C LEU A 103 0.98 -7.35 -13.46
N ILE A 104 1.27 -8.06 -14.56
CA ILE A 104 1.04 -9.51 -14.66
C ILE A 104 1.92 -10.27 -13.68
N THR A 105 3.22 -9.98 -13.64
CA THR A 105 4.15 -10.64 -12.73
C THR A 105 3.80 -10.36 -11.26
N PHE A 106 3.35 -9.15 -10.94
CA PHE A 106 2.92 -8.80 -9.60
C PHE A 106 1.60 -9.49 -9.21
N LEU A 107 0.64 -9.61 -10.12
CA LEU A 107 -0.60 -10.36 -9.89
C LEU A 107 -0.34 -11.85 -9.64
N PHE A 108 0.71 -12.45 -10.24
CA PHE A 108 1.11 -13.83 -9.99
C PHE A 108 1.53 -14.07 -8.53
N LEU A 109 1.94 -13.02 -7.82
CA LEU A 109 2.27 -13.10 -6.39
C LEU A 109 1.03 -13.02 -5.49
N LEU A 110 -0.14 -12.75 -6.04
CA LEU A 110 -1.41 -12.63 -5.31
C LEU A 110 -1.38 -11.56 -4.18
N GLN A 111 -0.55 -10.53 -4.35
CA GLN A 111 -0.43 -9.41 -3.41
C GLN A 111 -1.38 -8.29 -3.81
N ARG A 112 -2.53 -8.20 -3.15
CA ARG A 112 -3.55 -7.19 -3.49
C ARG A 112 -3.24 -5.79 -2.95
N PHE A 113 -2.51 -5.69 -1.84
CA PHE A 113 -2.31 -4.40 -1.17
C PHE A 113 -1.48 -3.40 -2.01
N GLY A 114 -0.45 -3.88 -2.71
CA GLY A 114 0.33 -3.04 -3.62
C GLY A 114 -0.50 -2.44 -4.78
N VAL A 115 -1.53 -3.17 -5.24
CA VAL A 115 -2.46 -2.64 -6.26
C VAL A 115 -3.21 -1.42 -5.71
N PHE A 116 -3.65 -1.44 -4.45
CA PHE A 116 -4.30 -0.29 -3.82
C PHE A 116 -3.38 0.92 -3.73
N ILE A 117 -2.09 0.73 -3.41
CA ILE A 117 -1.09 1.80 -3.40
C ILE A 117 -1.05 2.50 -4.75
N THR A 118 -0.87 1.73 -5.83
CA THR A 118 -0.86 2.26 -7.20
C THR A 118 -2.12 3.04 -7.52
N ILE A 119 -3.29 2.49 -7.19
CA ILE A 119 -4.59 3.09 -7.51
C ILE A 119 -4.78 4.41 -6.77
N ILE A 120 -4.53 4.46 -5.46
CA ILE A 120 -4.73 5.67 -4.65
C ILE A 120 -3.79 6.79 -5.11
N LEU A 121 -2.49 6.48 -5.29
CA LEU A 121 -1.54 7.44 -5.80
C LEU A 121 -1.92 7.96 -7.18
N SER A 122 -2.41 7.08 -8.05
CA SER A 122 -2.87 7.44 -9.40
C SER A 122 -4.14 8.29 -9.37
N ILE A 123 -5.09 8.01 -8.48
CA ILE A 123 -6.29 8.84 -8.28
C ILE A 123 -5.90 10.25 -7.86
N VAL A 124 -5.00 10.39 -6.87
CA VAL A 124 -4.53 11.69 -6.41
C VAL A 124 -3.82 12.45 -7.54
N LEU A 125 -2.96 11.77 -8.30
CA LEU A 125 -2.28 12.36 -9.45
C LEU A 125 -3.27 12.80 -10.54
N LEU A 126 -4.25 11.96 -10.89
CA LEU A 126 -5.27 12.27 -11.90
C LEU A 126 -6.17 13.42 -11.46
N TYR A 127 -6.54 13.48 -10.19
CA TYR A 127 -7.38 14.54 -9.64
C TYR A 127 -6.68 15.91 -9.68
N TYR A 128 -5.44 15.98 -9.23
CA TYR A 128 -4.67 17.22 -9.22
C TYR A 128 -3.97 17.52 -10.54
N GLY A 129 -3.66 16.51 -11.35
CA GLY A 129 -2.92 16.65 -12.61
C GLY A 129 -3.77 16.78 -13.86
N THR A 130 -5.06 16.37 -13.83
CA THR A 130 -5.93 16.35 -15.02
C THR A 130 -7.36 16.78 -14.70
N ASN A 131 -8.15 17.06 -15.75
CA ASN A 131 -9.60 17.29 -15.64
C ASN A 131 -10.41 16.00 -15.84
N LYS A 132 -9.74 14.82 -15.93
CA LYS A 132 -10.40 13.57 -16.34
C LYS A 132 -11.09 12.83 -15.20
N LEU A 133 -10.74 13.14 -13.95
CA LEU A 133 -11.37 12.50 -12.81
C LEU A 133 -12.69 13.20 -12.47
N ASN A 134 -13.78 12.61 -12.89
CA ASN A 134 -15.14 12.98 -12.53
C ASN A 134 -15.81 11.85 -11.73
N LEU A 135 -17.04 12.07 -11.26
CA LEU A 135 -17.77 11.09 -10.45
C LEU A 135 -17.93 9.73 -11.18
N LYS A 136 -18.19 9.75 -12.49
CA LYS A 136 -18.30 8.52 -13.30
C LYS A 136 -17.00 7.75 -13.34
N THR A 137 -15.88 8.44 -13.59
CA THR A 137 -14.55 7.82 -13.61
C THR A 137 -14.17 7.27 -12.24
N ALA A 138 -14.46 7.99 -11.15
CA ALA A 138 -14.23 7.52 -9.79
C ALA A 138 -15.04 6.25 -9.50
N PHE A 139 -16.31 6.19 -9.92
CA PHE A 139 -17.16 5.02 -9.76
C PHE A 139 -16.63 3.80 -10.54
N VAL A 140 -16.21 4.00 -11.80
CA VAL A 140 -15.59 2.93 -12.62
C VAL A 140 -14.31 2.40 -11.96
N ILE A 141 -13.45 3.28 -11.46
CA ILE A 141 -12.23 2.88 -10.73
C ILE A 141 -12.61 2.07 -9.48
N MET A 142 -13.61 2.49 -8.72
CA MET A 142 -14.07 1.78 -7.53
C MET A 142 -14.55 0.37 -7.86
N ILE A 143 -15.37 0.20 -8.90
CA ILE A 143 -15.83 -1.13 -9.37
C ILE A 143 -14.62 -2.00 -9.76
N PHE A 144 -13.66 -1.43 -10.49
CA PHE A 144 -12.46 -2.14 -10.92
C PHE A 144 -11.61 -2.60 -9.73
N VAL A 145 -11.45 -1.76 -8.70
CA VAL A 145 -10.74 -2.08 -7.46
C VAL A 145 -11.41 -3.24 -6.71
N VAL A 146 -12.73 -3.17 -6.56
CA VAL A 146 -13.50 -4.24 -5.92
C VAL A 146 -13.40 -5.53 -6.74
N GLY A 147 -13.52 -5.44 -8.06
CA GLY A 147 -13.39 -6.59 -8.97
C GLY A 147 -12.03 -7.27 -8.90
N ILE A 148 -10.93 -6.51 -8.94
CA ILE A 148 -9.57 -7.06 -8.79
C ILE A 148 -9.37 -7.70 -7.41
N SER A 149 -9.84 -7.04 -6.37
CA SER A 149 -9.71 -7.56 -5.00
C SER A 149 -10.43 -8.90 -4.86
N TYR A 150 -11.64 -8.99 -5.42
CA TYR A 150 -12.40 -10.23 -5.43
C TYR A 150 -11.75 -11.32 -6.29
N LEU A 151 -11.20 -10.96 -7.47
CA LEU A 151 -10.47 -11.89 -8.33
C LEU A 151 -9.26 -12.49 -7.61
N ILE A 152 -8.41 -11.66 -7.01
CA ILE A 152 -7.23 -12.13 -6.28
C ILE A 152 -7.65 -13.05 -5.12
N LEU A 153 -8.74 -12.72 -4.46
CA LEU A 153 -9.26 -13.49 -3.36
C LEU A 153 -9.80 -14.85 -3.81
N SER A 154 -10.56 -14.89 -4.92
CA SER A 154 -11.05 -16.15 -5.51
C SER A 154 -9.92 -17.08 -5.95
N LEU A 155 -8.84 -16.51 -6.50
CA LEU A 155 -7.63 -17.25 -6.86
C LEU A 155 -6.88 -17.83 -5.63
N ARG A 156 -7.02 -17.19 -4.46
CA ARG A 156 -6.43 -17.70 -3.20
C ARG A 156 -7.23 -18.82 -2.56
N ALA A 157 -8.54 -18.69 -2.52
CA ALA A 157 -9.45 -19.57 -1.78
C ALA A 157 -10.17 -20.61 -2.65
N GLY A 158 -10.08 -20.48 -3.97
CA GLY A 158 -10.74 -21.37 -4.92
C GLY A 158 -12.27 -21.29 -4.89
N ASN A 159 -12.94 -22.37 -5.32
CA ASN A 159 -14.40 -22.42 -5.48
C ASN A 159 -15.18 -22.34 -4.16
N LEU A 160 -14.52 -22.55 -3.03
CA LEU A 160 -15.14 -22.53 -1.70
C LEU A 160 -15.10 -21.17 -1.01
N ILE A 161 -14.67 -20.11 -1.71
CA ILE A 161 -14.44 -18.78 -1.14
C ILE A 161 -15.64 -18.21 -0.40
N LEU A 162 -16.85 -18.36 -0.95
CA LEU A 162 -18.07 -17.85 -0.32
C LEU A 162 -18.41 -18.62 0.97
N GLN A 163 -18.23 -19.93 0.96
CA GLN A 163 -18.41 -20.77 2.15
C GLN A 163 -17.36 -20.47 3.21
N TYR A 164 -16.10 -20.28 2.80
CA TYR A 164 -15.02 -19.90 3.69
C TYR A 164 -15.33 -18.58 4.41
N PHE A 165 -15.73 -17.53 3.68
CA PHE A 165 -16.09 -16.26 4.30
C PHE A 165 -17.32 -16.38 5.21
N HIS A 166 -18.32 -17.11 4.79
CA HIS A 166 -19.51 -17.35 5.59
C HIS A 166 -19.16 -18.01 6.93
N GLN A 167 -18.29 -19.03 6.89
CA GLN A 167 -17.87 -19.77 8.08
C GLN A 167 -16.95 -18.92 8.99
N VAL A 168 -15.96 -18.24 8.41
CA VAL A 168 -14.97 -17.45 9.15
C VAL A 168 -15.62 -16.23 9.82
N SER A 169 -16.57 -15.58 9.16
CA SER A 169 -17.28 -14.41 9.69
C SER A 169 -18.46 -14.75 10.58
N GLN A 170 -18.82 -16.03 10.70
CA GLN A 170 -20.00 -16.50 11.46
C GLN A 170 -21.28 -15.76 11.07
N MET A 171 -21.47 -15.51 9.77
CA MET A 171 -22.61 -14.76 9.25
C MET A 171 -23.93 -15.44 9.56
N LYS A 172 -24.92 -14.64 9.96
CA LYS A 172 -26.31 -15.07 10.15
C LYS A 172 -27.07 -15.21 8.83
N TYR A 173 -26.56 -14.62 7.74
CA TYR A 173 -27.18 -14.61 6.41
C TYR A 173 -26.61 -15.72 5.52
N SER A 174 -27.30 -16.00 4.41
CA SER A 174 -26.88 -17.00 3.43
C SER A 174 -25.50 -16.70 2.86
N ALA A 175 -24.71 -17.76 2.58
CA ALA A 175 -23.36 -17.68 2.02
C ALA A 175 -23.26 -16.88 0.70
N LYS A 176 -24.34 -16.74 -0.07
CA LYS A 176 -24.37 -15.91 -1.28
C LYS A 176 -24.04 -14.43 -1.05
N TYR A 177 -24.22 -13.93 0.18
CA TYR A 177 -23.89 -12.54 0.56
C TYR A 177 -22.46 -12.38 1.09
N SER A 178 -21.69 -13.45 1.20
CA SER A 178 -20.35 -13.44 1.78
C SER A 178 -19.36 -12.55 1.02
N ILE A 179 -19.62 -12.22 -0.24
CA ILE A 179 -18.80 -11.31 -1.03
C ILE A 179 -18.67 -9.91 -0.39
N PHE A 180 -19.72 -9.45 0.29
CA PHE A 180 -19.74 -8.15 0.98
C PHE A 180 -19.17 -8.23 2.40
N THR A 181 -18.95 -9.44 2.91
CA THR A 181 -18.54 -9.66 4.29
C THR A 181 -17.09 -9.24 4.50
N GLU A 182 -16.19 -9.53 3.57
CA GLU A 182 -14.77 -9.24 3.77
C GLU A 182 -14.50 -7.74 3.98
N PRO A 183 -14.95 -6.79 3.13
CA PRO A 183 -14.77 -5.37 3.38
C PRO A 183 -15.40 -4.91 4.71
N TYR A 184 -16.58 -5.42 5.03
CA TYR A 184 -17.24 -5.11 6.30
C TYR A 184 -16.44 -5.61 7.51
N MET A 185 -15.98 -6.86 7.47
CA MET A 185 -15.22 -7.46 8.56
C MET A 185 -13.86 -6.79 8.79
N TYR A 186 -13.19 -6.31 7.72
CA TYR A 186 -11.96 -5.53 7.88
C TYR A 186 -12.18 -4.21 8.60
N ILE A 187 -13.37 -3.63 8.56
CA ILE A 187 -13.72 -2.44 9.34
C ILE A 187 -14.18 -2.85 10.75
N ALA A 188 -15.18 -3.71 10.84
CA ALA A 188 -15.82 -4.08 12.08
C ALA A 188 -14.84 -4.77 13.06
N MET A 189 -14.09 -5.78 12.59
CA MET A 189 -13.16 -6.52 13.45
C MET A 189 -11.97 -5.68 13.92
N ASN A 190 -11.53 -4.67 13.13
CA ASN A 190 -10.50 -3.76 13.62
C ASN A 190 -10.98 -2.89 14.78
N LEU A 191 -12.23 -2.42 14.73
CA LEU A 191 -12.84 -1.68 15.82
C LEU A 191 -13.04 -2.57 17.04
N GLU A 192 -13.56 -3.77 16.85
CA GLU A 192 -13.77 -4.75 17.92
C GLU A 192 -12.44 -5.21 18.56
N ASN A 193 -11.42 -5.51 17.76
CA ASN A 193 -10.10 -5.85 18.27
C ASN A 193 -9.51 -4.69 19.09
N TYR A 194 -9.71 -3.44 18.64
CA TYR A 194 -9.27 -2.27 19.38
C TYR A 194 -10.04 -2.12 20.70
N ALA A 195 -11.37 -2.20 20.67
CA ALA A 195 -12.20 -2.14 21.88
C ALA A 195 -11.84 -3.25 22.88
N TYR A 196 -11.61 -4.47 22.40
CA TYR A 196 -11.18 -5.59 23.23
C TYR A 196 -9.80 -5.33 23.86
N ALA A 197 -8.85 -4.81 23.07
CA ALA A 197 -7.53 -4.48 23.56
C ALA A 197 -7.54 -3.40 24.63
N THR A 198 -8.42 -2.39 24.55
CA THR A 198 -8.50 -1.34 25.59
C THR A 198 -8.89 -1.88 26.96
N THR A 199 -9.58 -3.02 27.02
CA THR A 199 -9.98 -3.67 28.27
C THR A 199 -8.98 -4.70 28.79
N LYS A 200 -8.12 -5.23 27.90
CA LYS A 200 -7.22 -6.37 28.24
C LYS A 200 -5.74 -6.01 28.30
N LEU A 201 -5.36 -4.88 27.71
CA LEU A 201 -3.95 -4.48 27.67
C LEU A 201 -3.42 -4.21 29.07
N LYS A 202 -2.37 -4.95 29.46
CA LYS A 202 -1.71 -4.82 30.77
C LYS A 202 -0.32 -4.19 30.65
N GLU A 203 0.32 -4.32 29.50
CA GLU A 203 1.70 -3.89 29.28
C GLU A 203 1.77 -3.02 28.02
N PHE A 204 2.58 -1.96 28.08
CA PHE A 204 2.82 -1.06 26.98
C PHE A 204 4.14 -1.39 26.28
N THR A 205 4.20 -1.11 24.99
CA THR A 205 5.38 -1.39 24.17
C THR A 205 6.30 -0.19 23.96
N TYR A 206 5.97 0.97 24.54
CA TYR A 206 6.81 2.19 24.59
C TYR A 206 7.44 2.60 23.25
N GLY A 207 6.66 2.53 22.17
CA GLY A 207 7.09 2.89 20.82
C GLY A 207 7.56 1.73 19.96
N LEU A 208 7.77 0.54 20.52
CA LEU A 208 8.25 -0.62 19.75
C LEU A 208 7.29 -1.02 18.62
N SER A 209 5.99 -0.84 18.81
CA SER A 209 4.99 -1.17 17.79
C SER A 209 4.87 -0.07 16.73
N SER A 210 4.84 1.20 17.12
CA SER A 210 4.75 2.34 16.17
C SER A 210 6.01 2.52 15.34
N PHE A 211 7.18 2.23 15.91
CA PHE A 211 8.49 2.39 15.28
C PHE A 211 9.14 1.05 14.89
N ASP A 212 8.34 -0.01 14.69
CA ASP A 212 8.81 -1.35 14.33
C ASP A 212 9.80 -1.34 13.14
N PHE A 213 9.61 -0.45 12.17
CA PHE A 213 10.50 -0.31 11.03
C PHE A 213 11.94 0.09 11.42
N LEU A 214 12.14 0.91 12.46
CA LEU A 214 13.47 1.29 12.93
C LEU A 214 14.20 0.08 13.53
N PHE A 215 13.49 -0.73 14.31
CA PHE A 215 14.03 -1.95 14.90
C PHE A 215 14.29 -3.02 13.84
N ALA A 216 13.48 -3.06 12.78
CA ALA A 216 13.69 -3.95 11.64
C ALA A 216 14.94 -3.56 10.83
N ILE A 217 15.15 -2.26 10.53
CA ILE A 217 16.32 -1.77 9.78
C ILE A 217 17.62 -1.98 10.59
N SER A 218 17.58 -1.70 11.90
CA SER A 218 18.77 -1.82 12.76
C SER A 218 19.12 -3.27 13.12
N GLY A 219 18.26 -4.25 12.80
CA GLY A 219 18.43 -5.64 13.22
C GLY A 219 18.13 -5.91 14.69
N ILE A 220 17.90 -4.86 15.50
CA ILE A 220 17.58 -4.98 16.93
C ILE A 220 16.30 -5.78 17.17
N LYS A 221 15.39 -5.79 16.20
CA LYS A 221 14.13 -6.55 16.26
C LYS A 221 14.35 -8.03 16.59
N HIS A 222 15.43 -8.66 16.09
CA HIS A 222 15.74 -10.06 16.40
C HIS A 222 16.07 -10.28 17.88
N TRP A 223 16.70 -9.30 18.52
CA TRP A 223 17.06 -9.36 19.95
C TRP A 223 15.86 -9.07 20.84
N LEU A 224 15.03 -8.09 20.44
CA LEU A 224 13.84 -7.71 21.20
C LEU A 224 12.70 -8.71 21.04
N HIS A 225 12.69 -9.51 19.98
CA HIS A 225 11.66 -10.51 19.74
C HIS A 225 11.60 -11.57 20.85
N GLU A 226 12.72 -11.88 21.49
CA GLU A 226 12.76 -12.80 22.62
C GLU A 226 12.09 -12.23 23.89
N TYR A 227 12.13 -10.90 24.05
CA TYR A 227 11.64 -10.21 25.24
C TYR A 227 10.28 -9.54 25.07
N VAL A 228 9.98 -9.09 23.85
CA VAL A 228 8.75 -8.38 23.53
C VAL A 228 8.09 -9.05 22.31
N ASN A 229 6.96 -9.66 22.52
CA ASN A 229 6.23 -10.37 21.49
C ASN A 229 5.63 -9.40 20.47
N PHE A 230 6.44 -8.94 19.50
CA PHE A 230 6.03 -7.99 18.46
C PHE A 230 4.98 -8.53 17.50
N ILE A 231 4.98 -9.84 17.29
CA ILE A 231 4.16 -10.50 16.27
C ILE A 231 2.87 -11.01 16.89
N ASP A 232 2.90 -11.42 18.15
CA ASP A 232 1.72 -11.91 18.82
C ASP A 232 0.75 -10.77 19.12
N ASN A 233 -0.41 -10.95 18.61
CA ASN A 233 -1.53 -10.06 18.79
C ASN A 233 -2.49 -10.69 19.80
N PRO A 234 -2.20 -10.61 21.11
CA PRO A 234 -2.91 -11.37 22.15
C PRO A 234 -4.38 -10.95 22.33
N TYR A 235 -4.78 -9.87 21.64
CA TYR A 235 -6.10 -9.26 21.81
C TYR A 235 -6.97 -9.36 20.57
N LEU A 236 -6.80 -10.44 19.76
CA LEU A 236 -7.65 -10.72 18.63
C LEU A 236 -8.90 -11.47 19.05
N ILE A 237 -10.06 -11.00 18.59
CA ILE A 237 -11.32 -11.72 18.72
C ILE A 237 -11.41 -12.83 17.68
N ASN A 238 -10.95 -12.55 16.46
CA ASN A 238 -10.93 -13.51 15.35
C ASN A 238 -9.58 -13.48 14.62
N TYR A 239 -8.81 -14.56 14.71
CA TYR A 239 -7.48 -14.70 14.11
C TYR A 239 -7.47 -14.64 12.58
N ASN A 240 -8.59 -14.84 11.91
CA ASN A 240 -8.68 -14.69 10.46
C ASN A 240 -8.71 -13.21 10.02
N TYR A 241 -9.02 -12.29 10.95
CA TYR A 241 -9.03 -10.85 10.75
C TYR A 241 -8.01 -10.21 11.70
N ASN A 242 -6.74 -10.50 11.44
CA ASN A 242 -5.61 -10.16 12.29
C ASN A 242 -4.97 -8.80 11.98
N THR A 243 -5.75 -7.87 11.46
CA THR A 243 -5.28 -6.51 11.18
C THR A 243 -5.65 -5.57 12.32
N TYR A 244 -4.90 -4.47 12.45
CA TYR A 244 -5.16 -3.42 13.43
C TYR A 244 -5.01 -2.06 12.81
N GLY A 245 -5.80 -1.13 13.31
CA GLY A 245 -5.66 0.27 12.95
C GLY A 245 -4.45 0.94 13.62
N MET A 246 -4.10 2.11 13.09
CA MET A 246 -3.05 2.97 13.65
C MET A 246 -3.34 3.34 15.13
N PHE A 247 -4.62 3.55 15.48
CA PHE A 247 -5.02 3.87 16.85
C PHE A 247 -4.74 2.76 17.85
N PHE A 248 -4.91 1.49 17.44
CA PHE A 248 -4.56 0.35 18.26
C PHE A 248 -3.05 0.33 18.57
N VAL A 249 -2.21 0.50 17.54
CA VAL A 249 -0.75 0.49 17.69
C VAL A 249 -0.29 1.64 18.60
N ASN A 250 -0.81 2.83 18.37
CA ASN A 250 -0.49 4.00 19.18
C ASN A 250 -0.95 3.84 20.64
N PHE A 251 -2.13 3.23 20.85
CA PHE A 251 -2.65 2.92 22.18
C PHE A 251 -1.76 1.88 22.90
N ARG A 252 -1.35 0.85 22.18
CA ARG A 252 -0.47 -0.20 22.71
C ARG A 252 0.89 0.36 23.16
N ASP A 253 1.40 1.37 22.44
CA ASP A 253 2.69 1.99 22.79
C ASP A 253 2.57 2.98 23.95
N PHE A 254 1.60 3.87 23.92
CA PHE A 254 1.58 5.04 24.80
C PHE A 254 0.21 5.31 25.44
N TYR A 255 -0.68 4.32 25.45
CA TYR A 255 -2.03 4.44 26.03
C TYR A 255 -2.80 5.62 25.40
N VAL A 256 -3.58 6.33 26.21
CA VAL A 256 -4.39 7.48 25.74
C VAL A 256 -3.51 8.58 25.12
N PHE A 257 -2.30 8.80 25.62
CA PHE A 257 -1.39 9.77 25.03
C PHE A 257 -0.99 9.43 23.60
N GLY A 258 -0.83 8.15 23.28
CA GLY A 258 -0.51 7.70 21.91
C GLY A 258 -1.61 8.05 20.90
N ILE A 259 -2.87 7.86 21.28
CA ILE A 259 -4.00 8.16 20.39
C ILE A 259 -4.32 9.65 20.28
N LEU A 260 -3.86 10.48 21.19
CA LEU A 260 -4.03 11.93 21.13
C LEU A 260 -2.86 12.61 20.41
N ILE A 261 -1.63 12.33 20.86
CA ILE A 261 -0.44 13.08 20.44
C ILE A 261 0.02 12.65 19.05
N LEU A 262 0.15 11.35 18.78
CA LEU A 262 0.70 10.87 17.50
C LEU A 262 -0.20 11.22 16.30
N PRO A 263 -1.52 11.01 16.33
CA PRO A 263 -2.40 11.46 15.25
C PRO A 263 -2.45 12.98 15.09
N TYR A 264 -2.33 13.76 16.17
CA TYR A 264 -2.23 15.21 16.10
C TYR A 264 -1.00 15.66 15.31
N PHE A 265 0.20 15.15 15.64
CA PHE A 265 1.41 15.45 14.87
C PHE A 265 1.31 14.98 13.44
N PHE A 266 0.74 13.80 13.20
CA PHE A 266 0.49 13.30 11.85
C PHE A 266 -0.44 14.23 11.06
N GLY A 267 -1.49 14.77 11.70
CA GLY A 267 -2.38 15.77 11.13
C GLY A 267 -1.67 17.07 10.76
N LEU A 268 -0.74 17.56 11.62
CA LEU A 268 0.10 18.73 11.32
C LEU A 268 0.97 18.50 10.09
N VAL A 269 1.66 17.35 10.02
CA VAL A 269 2.49 16.97 8.86
C VAL A 269 1.65 16.91 7.59
N THR A 270 0.48 16.27 7.66
CA THR A 270 -0.44 16.17 6.53
C THR A 270 -0.90 17.55 6.05
N SER A 271 -1.28 18.43 6.96
CA SER A 271 -1.68 19.79 6.65
C SER A 271 -0.54 20.58 5.99
N PHE A 272 0.67 20.48 6.55
CA PHE A 272 1.86 21.12 5.97
C PHE A 272 2.14 20.63 4.53
N VAL A 273 2.12 19.34 4.29
CA VAL A 273 2.33 18.76 2.95
C VAL A 273 1.22 19.15 1.98
N TYR A 274 -0.05 19.19 2.45
CA TYR A 274 -1.17 19.66 1.65
C TYR A 274 -0.99 21.11 1.21
N TYR A 275 -0.67 22.02 2.13
CA TYR A 275 -0.46 23.43 1.80
C TYR A 275 0.76 23.61 0.89
N ARG A 276 1.85 22.88 1.12
CA ARG A 276 3.03 22.88 0.24
C ARG A 276 2.67 22.43 -1.17
N MET A 277 1.88 21.35 -1.31
CA MET A 277 1.39 20.88 -2.60
C MET A 277 0.50 21.94 -3.29
N ARG A 278 -0.33 22.65 -2.53
CA ARG A 278 -1.20 23.73 -3.06
C ARG A 278 -0.40 24.96 -3.52
N THR A 279 0.67 25.30 -2.84
CA THR A 279 1.50 26.49 -3.17
C THR A 279 2.53 26.22 -4.25
N ASN A 280 3.14 25.03 -4.23
CA ASN A 280 4.17 24.62 -5.17
C ASN A 280 3.88 23.21 -5.75
N PRO A 281 2.87 23.10 -6.64
CA PRO A 281 2.47 21.82 -7.20
C PRO A 281 3.52 21.31 -8.20
N ASN A 282 4.08 20.16 -7.88
CA ASN A 282 4.96 19.38 -8.75
C ASN A 282 4.76 17.89 -8.46
N LEU A 283 5.37 16.99 -9.24
CA LEU A 283 5.19 15.56 -9.08
C LEU A 283 5.56 15.09 -7.66
N ASN A 284 6.64 15.62 -7.09
CA ASN A 284 7.07 15.26 -5.74
C ASN A 284 6.03 15.63 -4.67
N SER A 285 5.55 16.89 -4.69
CA SER A 285 4.57 17.37 -3.69
C SER A 285 3.21 16.67 -3.79
N ILE A 286 2.76 16.35 -5.02
CA ILE A 286 1.51 15.61 -5.25
C ILE A 286 1.67 14.14 -4.80
N THR A 287 2.81 13.51 -5.10
CA THR A 287 3.09 12.14 -4.65
C THR A 287 3.16 12.05 -3.13
N LEU A 288 3.86 12.98 -2.47
CA LEU A 288 3.90 13.03 -1.00
C LEU A 288 2.51 13.19 -0.38
N TYR A 289 1.70 14.08 -0.95
CA TYR A 289 0.31 14.22 -0.50
C TYR A 289 -0.49 12.93 -0.74
N GLY A 290 -0.32 12.29 -1.90
CA GLY A 290 -0.95 10.99 -2.20
C GLY A 290 -0.57 9.90 -1.21
N ILE A 291 0.68 9.83 -0.76
CA ILE A 291 1.14 8.91 0.28
C ILE A 291 0.39 9.17 1.60
N LEU A 292 0.27 10.44 2.01
CA LEU A 292 -0.44 10.78 3.25
C LEU A 292 -1.94 10.47 3.16
N VAL A 293 -2.57 10.72 2.01
CA VAL A 293 -3.96 10.31 1.75
C VAL A 293 -4.10 8.80 1.90
N MET A 294 -3.17 8.03 1.35
CA MET A 294 -3.15 6.57 1.47
C MET A 294 -3.00 6.12 2.93
N VAL A 295 -2.08 6.72 3.69
CA VAL A 295 -1.90 6.41 5.12
C VAL A 295 -3.19 6.69 5.90
N ILE A 296 -3.86 7.82 5.65
CA ILE A 296 -5.13 8.17 6.30
C ILE A 296 -6.22 7.17 5.92
N MET A 297 -6.36 6.84 4.63
CA MET A 297 -7.39 5.92 4.16
C MET A 297 -7.27 4.53 4.77
N PHE A 298 -6.04 4.08 5.02
CA PHE A 298 -5.79 2.76 5.59
C PHE A 298 -5.55 2.76 7.11
N SER A 299 -5.52 3.91 7.76
CA SER A 299 -5.23 4.04 9.20
C SER A 299 -6.15 3.24 10.11
N PHE A 300 -7.38 2.96 9.66
CA PHE A 300 -8.36 2.22 10.45
C PHE A 300 -8.05 0.71 10.53
N PHE A 301 -7.29 0.15 9.58
CA PHE A 301 -7.01 -1.30 9.59
C PHE A 301 -5.54 -1.66 9.42
N ASN A 302 -4.65 -0.69 9.16
CA ASN A 302 -3.24 -0.95 8.91
C ASN A 302 -2.35 0.21 9.37
N PRO A 303 -1.41 -0.02 10.31
CA PRO A 303 -0.47 0.99 10.75
C PRO A 303 0.69 1.12 9.75
N MET A 304 0.43 1.66 8.56
CA MET A 304 1.39 1.69 7.45
C MET A 304 2.75 2.29 7.81
N LEU A 305 2.77 3.30 8.68
CA LEU A 305 4.02 3.97 9.09
C LEU A 305 4.88 3.12 10.04
N SER A 306 4.35 2.02 10.57
CA SER A 306 5.10 1.11 11.43
C SER A 306 5.86 0.04 10.65
N TRP A 307 5.48 -0.24 9.41
CA TRP A 307 5.99 -1.38 8.66
C TRP A 307 7.10 -0.98 7.69
N LEU A 308 8.22 -1.71 7.74
CA LEU A 308 9.42 -1.44 6.96
C LEU A 308 9.17 -1.29 5.45
N PHE A 309 8.35 -2.14 4.85
CA PHE A 309 8.13 -2.10 3.42
C PHE A 309 7.37 -0.84 2.95
N TYR A 310 6.45 -0.28 3.76
CA TYR A 310 5.82 1.00 3.44
C TYR A 310 6.78 2.18 3.59
N ILE A 311 7.62 2.16 4.62
CA ILE A 311 8.66 3.17 4.79
C ILE A 311 9.65 3.11 3.62
N PHE A 312 9.99 1.92 3.15
CA PHE A 312 10.79 1.72 1.95
C PHE A 312 10.10 2.34 0.72
N ASP A 313 8.82 2.04 0.48
CA ASP A 313 8.04 2.59 -0.64
C ASP A 313 7.98 4.12 -0.58
N ILE A 314 7.71 4.69 0.60
CA ILE A 314 7.68 6.14 0.84
C ILE A 314 9.04 6.76 0.52
N THR A 315 10.12 6.14 0.99
CA THR A 315 11.50 6.61 0.79
C THR A 315 11.87 6.60 -0.69
N VAL A 316 11.59 5.50 -1.39
CA VAL A 316 11.85 5.39 -2.84
C VAL A 316 11.04 6.43 -3.62
N LEU A 317 9.74 6.58 -3.33
CA LEU A 317 8.88 7.58 -3.97
C LEU A 317 9.39 9.00 -3.74
N TYR A 318 9.79 9.33 -2.52
CA TYR A 318 10.31 10.66 -2.19
C TYR A 318 11.58 10.98 -2.99
N PHE A 319 12.59 10.13 -2.94
CA PHE A 319 13.86 10.38 -3.61
C PHE A 319 13.75 10.36 -5.13
N THR A 320 12.99 9.44 -5.68
CA THR A 320 12.79 9.34 -7.14
C THR A 320 12.00 10.52 -7.68
N THR A 321 10.92 10.93 -7.05
CA THR A 321 10.13 12.09 -7.49
C THR A 321 10.91 13.41 -7.31
N PHE A 322 11.69 13.53 -6.24
CA PHE A 322 12.57 14.66 -6.04
C PHE A 322 13.66 14.74 -7.14
N TYR A 323 14.27 13.62 -7.52
CA TYR A 323 15.24 13.56 -8.61
C TYR A 323 14.64 13.95 -9.96
N ILE A 324 13.40 13.52 -10.23
CA ILE A 324 12.69 13.80 -11.49
C ILE A 324 12.31 15.29 -11.59
N THR A 325 12.02 15.95 -10.47
CA THR A 325 11.55 17.35 -10.41
C THR A 325 12.65 18.39 -10.25
N LYS A 326 13.86 17.99 -9.98
CA LYS A 326 15.07 18.81 -10.05
C LYS A 326 15.69 18.78 -11.45
#